data_4ed517e5fb3f514823f23630004c56b1
#
_entry.id   4ed517e5fb3f514823f23630004c56b1
#
_cell.length_a   1.000
_cell.length_b   1.000
_cell.length_c   1.000
_cell.angle_alpha   90.00
_cell.angle_beta   90.00
_cell.angle_gamma   90.00
#
_symmetry.space_group_name_H-M   'P 1'
#
loop_
_entity.id
_entity.type
_entity.pdbx_description
1 polymer ?
#
loop_
_entity_poly.entity_id
_entity_poly.type
_entity_poly.pdbx_seq_one_letter_code
_entity_poly.pdbx_strand_id
1 'polypeptide(L)'
;MGVAVVMGSKSDLELVRGALDTLESFGVEYTARVISAHRTPAEAAAFAKEVESGGKYQVVICAAGMAAHLGGVLASYTTKPIVAIPVPSQPFGAADSLLAIVQMPPGVPVAAVTAGKAGGKNAALYAISILALSDPALAEKLRDFRRRQREQIIAADAELQKELAK
;
A
#
# COMPACT_ATOMS: atom_id res chain seq x y z
N MET A 1 -4.08 11.29 -12.16
CA MET A 1 -4.41 10.85 -10.79
C MET A 1 -3.27 10.01 -10.26
N GLY A 2 -2.63 10.42 -9.17
CA GLY A 2 -1.42 9.80 -8.66
C GLY A 2 -1.59 9.20 -7.27
N VAL A 3 -0.60 8.40 -6.88
CA VAL A 3 -0.48 7.79 -5.55
C VAL A 3 0.75 8.35 -4.84
N ALA A 4 0.59 8.78 -3.60
CA ALA A 4 1.74 9.07 -2.74
C ALA A 4 2.19 7.78 -2.05
N VAL A 5 3.49 7.47 -2.08
CA VAL A 5 4.08 6.31 -1.40
C VAL A 5 5.07 6.83 -0.36
N VAL A 6 4.78 6.61 0.92
CA VAL A 6 5.57 7.15 2.03
C VAL A 6 6.09 6.02 2.92
N MET A 7 7.36 6.07 3.27
CA MET A 7 7.98 5.09 4.16
C MET A 7 8.68 5.77 5.33
N GLY A 8 8.61 5.17 6.50
CA GLY A 8 9.20 5.72 7.75
C GLY A 8 10.73 5.71 7.76
N SER A 9 11.34 4.86 6.95
CA SER A 9 12.79 4.72 6.80
C SER A 9 13.15 4.30 5.38
N LYS A 10 14.35 4.68 4.90
CA LYS A 10 14.88 4.19 3.63
C LYS A 10 15.08 2.66 3.63
N SER A 11 15.26 2.04 4.79
CA SER A 11 15.35 0.58 4.93
C SER A 11 14.08 -0.15 4.49
N ASP A 12 12.92 0.54 4.49
CA ASP A 12 11.63 -0.05 4.13
C ASP A 12 11.44 -0.13 2.60
N LEU A 13 12.37 0.42 1.81
CA LEU A 13 12.27 0.48 0.35
C LEU A 13 12.09 -0.90 -0.29
N GLU A 14 12.82 -1.92 0.17
CA GLU A 14 12.69 -3.29 -0.35
C GLU A 14 11.28 -3.86 -0.17
N LEU A 15 10.63 -3.52 0.92
CA LEU A 15 9.26 -3.92 1.20
C LEU A 15 8.26 -3.15 0.35
N VAL A 16 8.52 -1.87 0.12
CA VAL A 16 7.67 -0.97 -0.67
C VAL A 16 7.85 -1.17 -2.17
N ARG A 17 8.98 -1.74 -2.62
CA ARG A 17 9.29 -1.93 -4.05
C ARG A 17 8.16 -2.62 -4.82
N GLY A 18 7.55 -3.67 -4.24
CA GLY A 18 6.41 -4.32 -4.86
C GLY A 18 5.19 -3.40 -5.10
N ALA A 19 5.07 -2.32 -4.32
CA ALA A 19 4.05 -1.31 -4.58
C ALA A 19 4.43 -0.43 -5.79
N LEU A 20 5.68 0.02 -5.85
CA LEU A 20 6.18 0.86 -6.94
C LEU A 20 6.05 0.13 -8.28
N ASP A 21 6.58 -1.11 -8.37
CA ASP A 21 6.54 -1.95 -9.57
C ASP A 21 5.09 -2.23 -10.02
N THR A 22 4.19 -2.43 -9.07
CA THR A 22 2.77 -2.66 -9.38
C THR A 22 2.12 -1.39 -9.94
N LEU A 23 2.33 -0.23 -9.32
CA LEU A 23 1.82 1.05 -9.83
C LEU A 23 2.33 1.33 -11.25
N GLU A 24 3.62 1.12 -11.50
CA GLU A 24 4.23 1.25 -12.84
C GLU A 24 3.58 0.32 -13.86
N SER A 25 3.38 -0.95 -13.51
CA SER A 25 2.77 -1.95 -14.41
C SER A 25 1.34 -1.61 -14.82
N PHE A 26 0.62 -0.85 -13.99
CA PHE A 26 -0.71 -0.35 -14.29
C PHE A 26 -0.71 1.03 -14.96
N GLY A 27 0.45 1.69 -15.04
CA GLY A 27 0.58 3.04 -15.60
C GLY A 27 0.05 4.12 -14.65
N VAL A 28 0.08 3.87 -13.34
CA VAL A 28 -0.33 4.83 -12.31
C VAL A 28 0.87 5.64 -11.86
N GLU A 29 0.78 6.96 -11.98
CA GLU A 29 1.81 7.88 -11.49
C GLU A 29 1.93 7.83 -9.98
N TYR A 30 3.16 7.87 -9.48
CA TYR A 30 3.41 7.94 -8.04
C TYR A 30 4.58 8.86 -7.68
N THR A 31 4.64 9.22 -6.41
CA THR A 31 5.81 9.87 -5.80
C THR A 31 6.17 9.10 -4.53
N ALA A 32 7.44 8.65 -4.42
CA ALA A 32 7.93 7.96 -3.24
C ALA A 32 8.73 8.93 -2.33
N ARG A 33 8.46 8.90 -1.01
CA ARG A 33 9.09 9.77 -0.01
C ARG A 33 9.50 8.97 1.23
N VAL A 34 10.58 9.39 1.86
CA VAL A 34 10.95 8.94 3.21
C VAL A 34 10.56 10.04 4.18
N ILE A 35 9.59 9.76 5.06
CA ILE A 35 9.06 10.70 6.06
C ILE A 35 8.76 9.90 7.33
N SER A 36 9.30 10.31 8.45
CA SER A 36 9.08 9.65 9.74
C SER A 36 8.12 10.46 10.62
N ALA A 37 7.04 9.81 11.08
CA ALA A 37 6.09 10.46 11.99
C ALA A 37 6.75 11.00 13.28
N HIS A 38 7.77 10.28 13.79
CA HIS A 38 8.41 10.61 15.06
C HIS A 38 9.68 11.48 14.90
N ARG A 39 10.43 11.32 13.78
CA ARG A 39 11.70 12.02 13.57
C ARG A 39 11.58 13.26 12.71
N THR A 40 10.55 13.32 11.87
CA THR A 40 10.25 14.45 10.97
C THR A 40 8.75 14.77 11.00
N PRO A 41 8.18 15.09 12.18
CA PRO A 41 6.73 15.30 12.32
C PRO A 41 6.21 16.52 11.56
N ALA A 42 7.00 17.57 11.46
CA ALA A 42 6.63 18.79 10.71
C ALA A 42 6.50 18.50 9.21
N GLU A 43 7.43 17.72 8.65
CA GLU A 43 7.43 17.28 7.26
C GLU A 43 6.27 16.31 6.98
N ALA A 44 5.91 15.45 7.94
CA ALA A 44 4.75 14.57 7.82
C ALA A 44 3.45 15.38 7.73
N ALA A 45 3.29 16.36 8.60
CA ALA A 45 2.13 17.26 8.59
C ALA A 45 2.07 18.12 7.31
N ALA A 46 3.20 18.67 6.87
CA ALA A 46 3.28 19.48 5.66
C ALA A 46 2.93 18.64 4.41
N PHE A 47 3.47 17.42 4.32
CA PHE A 47 3.20 16.53 3.20
C PHE A 47 1.72 16.09 3.16
N ALA A 48 1.12 15.75 4.30
CA ALA A 48 -0.29 15.40 4.35
C ALA A 48 -1.22 16.55 3.93
N LYS A 49 -0.88 17.80 4.29
CA LYS A 49 -1.59 19.00 3.82
C LYS A 49 -1.42 19.21 2.30
N GLU A 50 -0.23 18.95 1.75
CA GLU A 50 0.02 18.96 0.30
C GLU A 50 -0.85 17.91 -0.41
N VAL A 51 -0.95 16.70 0.15
CA VAL A 51 -1.83 15.62 -0.36
C VAL A 51 -3.28 16.06 -0.38
N GLU A 52 -3.75 16.75 0.68
CA GLU A 52 -5.14 17.22 0.77
C GLU A 52 -5.45 18.28 -0.28
N SER A 53 -4.62 19.31 -0.38
CA SER A 53 -4.89 20.52 -1.19
C SER A 53 -4.44 20.39 -2.66
N GLY A 54 -3.44 19.56 -2.95
CA GLY A 54 -2.68 19.60 -4.20
C GLY A 54 -3.35 18.94 -5.41
N GLY A 55 -4.43 18.19 -5.25
CA GLY A 55 -5.12 17.49 -6.35
C GLY A 55 -4.28 16.40 -7.06
N LYS A 56 -2.98 16.34 -6.82
CA LYS A 56 -2.04 15.41 -7.45
C LYS A 56 -2.26 13.97 -6.98
N TYR A 57 -2.50 13.78 -5.69
CA TYR A 57 -2.64 12.47 -5.07
C TYR A 57 -4.09 12.18 -4.70
N GLN A 58 -4.56 10.96 -5.00
CA GLN A 58 -5.89 10.49 -4.65
C GLN A 58 -5.86 9.45 -3.51
N VAL A 59 -4.72 8.77 -3.35
CA VAL A 59 -4.50 7.74 -2.33
C VAL A 59 -3.09 7.87 -1.81
N VAL A 60 -2.89 7.58 -0.53
CA VAL A 60 -1.57 7.46 0.10
C VAL A 60 -1.33 6.02 0.50
N ILE A 61 -0.23 5.44 0.06
CA ILE A 61 0.33 4.19 0.59
C ILE A 61 1.41 4.57 1.59
N CYS A 62 1.38 4.03 2.81
CA CYS A 62 2.44 4.26 3.77
C CYS A 62 2.97 2.94 4.36
N ALA A 63 4.27 2.86 4.61
CA ALA A 63 4.92 1.72 5.27
C ALA A 63 5.55 2.19 6.58
N ALA A 64 5.24 1.49 7.67
CA ALA A 64 5.77 1.79 8.99
C ALA A 64 5.87 0.52 9.85
N GLY A 65 6.92 0.45 10.66
CA GLY A 65 7.17 -0.64 11.59
C GLY A 65 7.15 -0.17 13.05
N MET A 66 7.28 -1.12 13.99
CA MET A 66 7.25 -0.85 15.43
C MET A 66 5.96 -0.09 15.81
N ALA A 67 6.09 1.07 16.47
CA ALA A 67 5.01 2.02 16.70
C ALA A 67 4.62 2.72 15.38
N ALA A 68 3.90 2.02 14.52
CA ALA A 68 3.62 2.38 13.13
C ALA A 68 2.60 3.52 12.99
N HIS A 69 2.91 4.68 13.58
CA HIS A 69 2.00 5.83 13.66
C HIS A 69 1.92 6.67 12.38
N LEU A 70 2.77 6.42 11.39
CA LEU A 70 2.85 7.27 10.17
C LEU A 70 1.50 7.38 9.46
N GLY A 71 0.80 6.26 9.26
CA GLY A 71 -0.52 6.25 8.62
C GLY A 71 -1.55 7.09 9.37
N GLY A 72 -1.59 6.95 10.70
CA GLY A 72 -2.49 7.73 11.56
C GLY A 72 -2.18 9.23 11.56
N VAL A 73 -0.89 9.58 11.60
CA VAL A 73 -0.46 10.99 11.51
C VAL A 73 -0.85 11.59 10.16
N LEU A 74 -0.63 10.90 9.05
CA LEU A 74 -1.05 11.40 7.74
C LEU A 74 -2.58 11.53 7.66
N ALA A 75 -3.33 10.51 8.13
CA ALA A 75 -4.79 10.50 8.12
C ALA A 75 -5.42 11.63 8.95
N SER A 76 -4.72 12.17 9.94
CA SER A 76 -5.22 13.31 10.73
C SER A 76 -5.18 14.66 10.00
N TYR A 77 -4.49 14.73 8.86
CA TYR A 77 -4.34 15.97 8.07
C TYR A 77 -4.95 15.90 6.66
N THR A 78 -5.46 14.74 6.24
CA THR A 78 -6.07 14.57 4.91
C THR A 78 -7.28 13.65 4.98
N THR A 79 -8.27 13.92 4.14
CA THR A 79 -9.43 13.05 3.92
C THR A 79 -9.18 11.99 2.82
N LYS A 80 -8.00 12.04 2.17
CA LYS A 80 -7.62 11.04 1.17
C LYS A 80 -7.43 9.67 1.82
N PRO A 81 -7.83 8.57 1.13
CA PRO A 81 -7.62 7.21 1.65
C PRO A 81 -6.15 6.93 1.97
N ILE A 82 -5.89 6.40 3.17
CA ILE A 82 -4.58 5.95 3.61
C ILE A 82 -4.58 4.42 3.65
N VAL A 83 -3.62 3.81 2.96
CA VAL A 83 -3.39 2.36 2.90
C VAL A 83 -2.03 2.07 3.52
N ALA A 84 -2.01 1.40 4.67
CA ALA A 84 -0.79 1.19 5.43
C ALA A 84 -0.30 -0.27 5.33
N ILE A 85 1.01 -0.41 5.18
CA ILE A 85 1.74 -1.67 5.13
C ILE A 85 2.44 -1.85 6.47
N PRO A 86 2.06 -2.85 7.28
CA PRO A 86 2.80 -3.19 8.50
C PRO A 86 4.20 -3.70 8.15
N VAL A 87 5.24 -3.03 8.64
CA VAL A 87 6.64 -3.44 8.44
C VAL A 87 7.04 -4.38 9.58
N PRO A 88 7.47 -5.62 9.27
CA PRO A 88 7.95 -6.54 10.28
C PRO A 88 9.23 -6.04 10.97
N SER A 89 9.29 -6.23 12.29
CA SER A 89 10.47 -5.91 13.12
C SER A 89 10.59 -6.88 14.29
N GLN A 90 11.81 -7.08 14.81
CA GLN A 90 12.02 -7.83 16.04
C GLN A 90 11.64 -6.98 17.26
N PRO A 91 11.17 -7.58 18.37
CA PRO A 91 10.94 -9.02 18.58
C PRO A 91 9.52 -9.50 18.22
N PHE A 92 8.60 -8.61 17.80
CA PHE A 92 7.16 -8.91 17.68
C PHE A 92 6.74 -9.30 16.25
N GLY A 93 7.68 -9.43 15.32
CA GLY A 93 7.35 -9.66 13.90
C GLY A 93 6.66 -8.44 13.31
N ALA A 94 5.39 -8.56 12.93
CA ALA A 94 4.58 -7.43 12.47
C ALA A 94 3.34 -7.19 13.34
N ALA A 95 3.22 -7.88 14.49
CA ALA A 95 2.04 -7.76 15.34
C ALA A 95 1.91 -6.35 15.95
N ASP A 96 3.03 -5.79 16.39
CA ASP A 96 3.12 -4.42 16.92
C ASP A 96 2.70 -3.37 15.87
N SER A 97 3.28 -3.43 14.68
CA SER A 97 2.97 -2.48 13.61
C SER A 97 1.55 -2.64 13.08
N LEU A 98 1.07 -3.87 12.94
CA LEU A 98 -0.32 -4.13 12.53
C LEU A 98 -1.30 -3.55 13.55
N LEU A 99 -1.12 -3.82 14.84
CA LEU A 99 -2.01 -3.31 15.88
C LEU A 99 -1.96 -1.78 15.98
N ALA A 100 -0.79 -1.17 15.83
CA ALA A 100 -0.64 0.28 15.79
C ALA A 100 -1.36 0.94 14.59
N ILE A 101 -1.46 0.23 13.46
CA ILE A 101 -2.14 0.71 12.25
C ILE A 101 -3.65 0.54 12.34
N VAL A 102 -4.15 -0.62 12.79
CA VAL A 102 -5.59 -0.92 12.71
C VAL A 102 -6.40 -0.31 13.86
N GLN A 103 -5.78 -0.05 15.02
CA GLN A 103 -6.47 0.47 16.21
C GLN A 103 -6.56 2.00 16.18
N MET A 104 -7.16 2.53 15.12
CA MET A 104 -7.40 3.97 14.96
C MET A 104 -8.65 4.41 15.73
N PRO A 105 -8.65 5.65 16.25
CA PRO A 105 -9.84 6.22 16.89
C PRO A 105 -10.98 6.41 15.88
N PRO A 106 -12.25 6.36 16.32
CA PRO A 106 -13.39 6.67 15.47
C PRO A 106 -13.25 8.05 14.80
N GLY A 107 -13.45 8.09 13.48
CA GLY A 107 -13.37 9.33 12.69
C GLY A 107 -12.05 9.52 11.91
N VAL A 108 -10.99 8.76 12.23
CA VAL A 108 -9.69 8.83 11.51
C VAL A 108 -9.28 7.41 11.05
N PRO A 109 -9.90 6.88 9.99
CA PRO A 109 -9.64 5.52 9.54
C PRO A 109 -8.31 5.40 8.77
N VAL A 110 -7.64 4.26 8.95
CA VAL A 110 -6.50 3.81 8.14
C VAL A 110 -6.76 2.36 7.70
N ALA A 111 -6.66 2.09 6.40
CA ALA A 111 -6.76 0.72 5.91
C ALA A 111 -5.42 0.00 6.09
N ALA A 112 -5.42 -1.22 6.64
CA ALA A 112 -4.24 -2.08 6.70
C ALA A 112 -4.29 -3.15 5.62
N VAL A 113 -3.12 -3.49 5.06
CA VAL A 113 -2.94 -4.62 4.16
C VAL A 113 -1.99 -5.65 4.76
N THR A 114 -1.68 -6.70 4.01
CA THR A 114 -0.73 -7.77 4.39
C THR A 114 0.60 -7.18 4.87
N ALA A 115 1.13 -7.71 5.96
CA ALA A 115 2.46 -7.35 6.45
C ALA A 115 3.59 -7.88 5.55
N GLY A 116 4.72 -7.20 5.53
CA GLY A 116 5.91 -7.61 4.81
C GLY A 116 5.82 -7.38 3.28
N LYS A 117 6.64 -8.10 2.53
CA LYS A 117 6.81 -7.89 1.07
C LYS A 117 5.51 -8.00 0.26
N ALA A 118 4.64 -8.95 0.61
CA ALA A 118 3.34 -9.11 -0.06
C ALA A 118 2.45 -7.87 0.13
N GLY A 119 2.63 -7.13 1.23
CA GLY A 119 1.89 -5.91 1.52
C GLY A 119 2.12 -4.82 0.50
N GLY A 120 3.33 -4.69 -0.04
CA GLY A 120 3.62 -3.70 -1.08
C GLY A 120 2.71 -3.86 -2.30
N LYS A 121 2.67 -5.06 -2.87
CA LYS A 121 1.79 -5.36 -4.01
C LYS A 121 0.31 -5.18 -3.67
N ASN A 122 -0.12 -5.66 -2.51
CA ASN A 122 -1.52 -5.55 -2.10
C ASN A 122 -1.94 -4.10 -1.83
N ALA A 123 -1.06 -3.27 -1.26
CA ALA A 123 -1.32 -1.84 -1.07
C ALA A 123 -1.53 -1.11 -2.41
N ALA A 124 -0.66 -1.40 -3.40
CA ALA A 124 -0.81 -0.82 -4.73
C ALA A 124 -2.11 -1.27 -5.41
N LEU A 125 -2.42 -2.56 -5.38
CA LEU A 125 -3.67 -3.08 -5.96
C LEU A 125 -4.91 -2.49 -5.27
N TYR A 126 -4.85 -2.27 -3.96
CA TYR A 126 -5.92 -1.62 -3.22
C TYR A 126 -6.06 -0.14 -3.62
N ALA A 127 -4.95 0.60 -3.71
CA ALA A 127 -4.96 1.98 -4.21
C ALA A 127 -5.49 2.06 -5.65
N ILE A 128 -5.05 1.16 -6.53
CA ILE A 128 -5.52 1.05 -7.90
C ILE A 128 -7.03 0.75 -7.94
N SER A 129 -7.56 -0.10 -7.04
CA SER A 129 -8.99 -0.38 -7.00
C SER A 129 -9.82 0.85 -6.61
N ILE A 130 -9.29 1.71 -5.74
CA ILE A 130 -9.93 3.00 -5.40
C ILE A 130 -9.94 3.93 -6.62
N LEU A 131 -8.81 4.08 -7.30
CA LEU A 131 -8.73 4.91 -8.51
C LEU A 131 -9.63 4.40 -9.64
N ALA A 132 -9.76 3.09 -9.77
CA ALA A 132 -10.58 2.43 -10.78
C ALA A 132 -12.10 2.68 -10.62
N LEU A 133 -12.55 3.19 -9.46
CA LEU A 133 -13.95 3.61 -9.27
C LEU A 133 -14.34 4.77 -10.21
N SER A 134 -13.37 5.60 -10.60
CA SER A 134 -13.57 6.73 -11.50
C SER A 134 -12.80 6.62 -12.83
N ASP A 135 -12.08 5.51 -13.05
CA ASP A 135 -11.30 5.25 -14.26
C ASP A 135 -11.64 3.87 -14.86
N PRO A 136 -12.55 3.81 -15.85
CA PRO A 136 -12.96 2.56 -16.49
C PRO A 136 -11.80 1.79 -17.16
N ALA A 137 -10.78 2.47 -17.69
CA ALA A 137 -9.63 1.82 -18.30
C ALA A 137 -8.76 1.13 -17.24
N LEU A 138 -8.60 1.75 -16.09
CA LEU A 138 -7.90 1.14 -14.95
C LEU A 138 -8.70 -0.03 -14.36
N ALA A 139 -10.03 0.08 -14.31
CA ALA A 139 -10.90 -1.02 -13.90
C ALA A 139 -10.76 -2.25 -14.81
N GLU A 140 -10.64 -2.05 -16.13
CA GLU A 140 -10.41 -3.15 -17.08
C GLU A 140 -9.04 -3.81 -16.85
N LYS A 141 -7.98 -3.02 -16.67
CA LYS A 141 -6.65 -3.56 -16.33
C LYS A 141 -6.67 -4.42 -15.06
N LEU A 142 -7.47 -4.05 -14.05
CA LEU A 142 -7.64 -4.85 -12.83
C LEU A 142 -8.36 -6.18 -13.11
N ARG A 143 -9.41 -6.18 -13.93
CA ARG A 143 -10.11 -7.40 -14.35
C ARG A 143 -9.16 -8.35 -15.09
N ASP A 144 -8.38 -7.80 -16.03
CA ASP A 144 -7.38 -8.54 -16.77
C ASP A 144 -6.27 -9.13 -15.88
N PHE A 145 -5.81 -8.34 -14.90
CA PHE A 145 -4.86 -8.83 -13.91
C PHE A 145 -5.42 -10.03 -13.12
N ARG A 146 -6.67 -9.95 -12.65
CA ARG A 146 -7.33 -11.05 -11.93
C ARG A 146 -7.56 -12.27 -12.82
N ARG A 147 -7.92 -12.07 -14.09
CA ARG A 147 -8.07 -13.16 -15.06
C ARG A 147 -6.74 -13.90 -15.25
N ARG A 148 -5.64 -13.20 -15.48
CA ARG A 148 -4.31 -13.81 -15.62
C ARG A 148 -3.88 -14.59 -14.38
N GLN A 149 -4.12 -14.05 -13.17
CA GLN A 149 -3.84 -14.80 -11.94
C GLN A 149 -4.62 -16.11 -11.88
N ARG A 150 -5.90 -16.09 -12.22
CA ARG A 150 -6.74 -17.29 -12.26
C ARG A 150 -6.19 -18.33 -13.26
N GLU A 151 -5.85 -17.89 -14.46
CA GLU A 151 -5.30 -18.75 -15.53
C GLU A 151 -3.99 -19.40 -15.10
N GLN A 152 -3.12 -18.67 -14.44
CA GLN A 152 -1.86 -19.19 -13.89
C GLN A 152 -2.08 -20.31 -12.86
N ILE A 153 -3.03 -20.16 -11.96
CA ILE A 153 -3.33 -21.19 -10.94
C ILE A 153 -3.97 -22.42 -11.59
N ILE A 154 -4.87 -22.25 -12.56
CA ILE A 154 -5.48 -23.37 -13.30
C ILE A 154 -4.40 -24.14 -14.08
N ALA A 155 -3.47 -23.45 -14.72
CA ALA A 155 -2.37 -24.08 -15.44
C ALA A 155 -1.45 -24.87 -14.50
N ALA A 156 -1.09 -24.27 -13.35
CA ALA A 156 -0.27 -24.92 -12.34
C ALA A 156 -0.92 -26.19 -11.76
N ASP A 157 -2.24 -26.15 -11.51
CA ASP A 157 -2.98 -27.34 -11.06
C ASP A 157 -2.96 -28.44 -12.13
N ALA A 158 -3.22 -28.10 -13.39
CA ALA A 158 -3.19 -29.05 -14.49
C ALA A 158 -1.80 -29.70 -14.70
N GLU A 159 -0.74 -28.94 -14.44
CA GLU A 159 0.64 -29.43 -14.47
C GLU A 159 0.90 -30.41 -13.31
N LEU A 160 0.51 -30.05 -12.10
CA LEU A 160 0.62 -30.90 -10.91
C LEU A 160 -0.13 -32.24 -11.10
N GLN A 161 -1.37 -32.21 -11.61
CA GLN A 161 -2.15 -33.42 -11.86
C GLN A 161 -1.45 -34.36 -12.86
N LYS A 162 -0.79 -33.82 -13.89
CA LYS A 162 0.01 -34.64 -14.84
C LYS A 162 1.24 -35.25 -14.18
N GLU A 163 1.87 -34.58 -13.25
CA GLU A 163 3.02 -35.08 -12.51
C GLU A 163 2.62 -36.21 -11.56
N LEU A 164 1.49 -36.06 -10.87
CA LEU A 164 0.98 -37.05 -9.90
C LEU A 164 0.37 -38.32 -10.59
N ALA A 165 -0.03 -38.24 -11.86
CA ALA A 165 -0.60 -39.33 -12.60
C ALA A 165 0.47 -40.29 -13.22
N LYS A 166 1.76 -40.00 -13.02
CA LYS A 166 2.89 -40.87 -13.41
C LYS A 166 3.30 -41.80 -12.27
#